data_f7b00e7655b07667bd68dae119f7b423
#
_entry.id   f7b00e7655b07667bd68dae119f7b423
#
_cell.length_a   1.000
_cell.length_b   1.000
_cell.length_c   1.000
_cell.angle_alpha   90.00
_cell.angle_beta   90.00
_cell.angle_gamma   90.00
#
_symmetry.space_group_name_H-M   'P 1'
#
loop_
_entity.id
_entity.type
_entity.pdbx_description
1 polymer ?
#
loop_
_entity_poly.entity_id
_entity_poly.type
_entity_poly.pdbx_seq_one_letter_code
_entity_poly.pdbx_strand_id
1 'polypeptide(L)'
;MSTTRDGVLTRGARGIGALACLLLALLTAGWIVRDLTIAQHGADVCWTWLGEARRPREFTAWATSALDPLLMLGALVVAVATVRSAVLSSVAAGALLSLAAATALLRLPLVWMLGAGWLQGLDSGLTARARLTAITQLALAVVLIVVVVAGRRRGGRAGRYARHGARGLPEVASWAYGVVHAAPSGARPERPGRPYKGASVTAGVLLGAAGLAVAGWEIHWQQRLGGDVYRKGLLGDASVFRALLQPPVHWQATALALLALAAAAAVLRRAPWARPAAMTAAALLLVHGAVALVFAVRTGEFGRLGTLPVQARLEVGTAAFVAAAGLAALIAAARPGVPAAAHHTDGVLAYGSAPGEARPPHAPPPPSRLPPGW
;
A
#
# COMPACT_ATOMS: atom_id res chain seq x y z
N MET A 1 -22.29 -16.98 2.97
CA MET A 1 -21.27 -16.13 3.63
C MET A 1 -20.00 -16.95 3.81
N SER A 2 -19.01 -16.78 2.95
CA SER A 2 -17.74 -17.53 3.01
C SER A 2 -16.87 -16.94 4.12
N THR A 3 -16.60 -17.73 5.14
CA THR A 3 -15.59 -17.44 6.17
C THR A 3 -14.25 -17.28 5.47
N THR A 4 -13.78 -16.05 5.29
CA THR A 4 -12.42 -15.76 4.83
C THR A 4 -11.45 -16.40 5.81
N ARG A 5 -10.84 -17.50 5.38
CA ARG A 5 -9.79 -18.20 6.13
C ARG A 5 -8.57 -17.32 6.17
N ASP A 6 -8.28 -16.74 7.33
CA ASP A 6 -7.10 -15.89 7.57
C ASP A 6 -5.84 -16.73 7.40
N GLY A 7 -5.26 -16.70 6.20
CA GLY A 7 -3.98 -17.37 5.92
C GLY A 7 -2.82 -16.53 6.45
N VAL A 8 -1.92 -17.13 7.19
CA VAL A 8 -0.68 -16.51 7.69
C VAL A 8 0.41 -16.62 6.62
N LEU A 9 1.05 -15.50 6.27
CA LEU A 9 2.22 -15.49 5.37
C LEU A 9 3.39 -16.24 6.02
N THR A 10 3.97 -17.19 5.28
CA THR A 10 5.15 -17.94 5.72
C THR A 10 6.38 -17.02 5.82
N ARG A 11 7.37 -17.39 6.66
CA ARG A 11 8.63 -16.63 6.78
C ARG A 11 9.35 -16.51 5.43
N GLY A 12 9.38 -17.59 4.64
CA GLY A 12 9.97 -17.58 3.29
C GLY A 12 9.26 -16.58 2.36
N ALA A 13 7.91 -16.57 2.36
CA ALA A 13 7.15 -15.60 1.57
C ALA A 13 7.44 -14.15 1.97
N ARG A 14 7.61 -13.88 3.28
CA ARG A 14 8.02 -12.55 3.76
C ARG A 14 9.41 -12.16 3.26
N GLY A 15 10.38 -13.09 3.33
CA GLY A 15 11.74 -12.84 2.83
C GLY A 15 11.78 -12.56 1.34
N ILE A 16 11.10 -13.37 0.52
CA ILE A 16 11.01 -13.15 -0.94
C ILE A 16 10.30 -11.83 -1.24
N GLY A 17 9.20 -11.51 -0.54
CA GLY A 17 8.49 -10.24 -0.69
C GLY A 17 9.37 -9.03 -0.36
N ALA A 18 10.13 -9.08 0.74
CA ALA A 18 11.04 -8.01 1.12
C ALA A 18 12.18 -7.84 0.10
N LEU A 19 12.76 -8.95 -0.40
CA LEU A 19 13.79 -8.90 -1.44
C LEU A 19 13.25 -8.28 -2.74
N ALA A 20 12.07 -8.67 -3.18
CA ALA A 20 11.45 -8.08 -4.37
C ALA A 20 11.18 -6.57 -4.19
N CYS A 21 10.71 -6.13 -3.02
CA CYS A 21 10.57 -4.71 -2.70
C CYS A 21 11.91 -3.97 -2.70
N LEU A 22 12.97 -4.57 -2.17
CA LEU A 22 14.32 -3.99 -2.18
C LEU A 22 14.84 -3.85 -3.61
N LEU A 23 14.65 -4.85 -4.46
CA LEU A 23 15.01 -4.78 -5.88
C LEU A 23 14.23 -3.69 -6.62
N LEU A 24 12.92 -3.53 -6.36
CA LEU A 24 12.13 -2.42 -6.90
C LEU A 24 12.71 -1.06 -6.49
N ALA A 25 13.06 -0.91 -5.21
CA ALA A 25 13.66 0.32 -4.69
C ALA A 25 15.02 0.60 -5.33
N LEU A 26 15.89 -0.39 -5.45
CA LEU A 26 17.23 -0.24 -6.06
C LEU A 26 17.16 0.10 -7.54
N LEU A 27 16.28 -0.54 -8.31
CA LEU A 27 16.07 -0.21 -9.72
C LEU A 27 15.62 1.25 -9.89
N THR A 28 14.69 1.70 -9.06
CA THR A 28 14.21 3.09 -9.10
C THR A 28 15.28 4.07 -8.65
N ALA A 29 16.02 3.74 -7.57
CA ALA A 29 17.15 4.54 -7.09
C ALA A 29 18.23 4.73 -8.16
N GLY A 30 18.55 3.68 -8.91
CA GLY A 30 19.54 3.76 -10.01
C GLY A 30 19.15 4.81 -11.07
N TRP A 31 17.86 4.89 -11.42
CA TRP A 31 17.38 5.90 -12.35
C TRP A 31 17.36 7.31 -11.75
N ILE A 32 17.04 7.46 -10.47
CA ILE A 32 17.12 8.75 -9.78
C ILE A 32 18.56 9.23 -9.72
N VAL A 33 19.51 8.36 -9.38
CA VAL A 33 20.95 8.68 -9.37
C VAL A 33 21.41 9.08 -10.77
N ARG A 34 21.01 8.34 -11.81
CA ARG A 34 21.31 8.71 -13.19
C ARG A 34 20.81 10.12 -13.53
N ASP A 35 19.55 10.43 -13.19
CA ASP A 35 18.98 11.75 -13.47
C ASP A 35 19.70 12.86 -12.71
N LEU A 36 20.15 12.61 -11.48
CA LEU A 36 21.00 13.53 -10.72
C LEU A 36 22.36 13.77 -11.38
N THR A 37 22.95 12.74 -12.03
CA THR A 37 24.24 12.88 -12.71
C THR A 37 24.17 13.68 -14.01
N ILE A 38 23.04 13.64 -14.72
CA ILE A 38 22.84 14.41 -15.97
C ILE A 38 22.21 15.78 -15.75
N ALA A 39 21.79 16.10 -14.53
CA ALA A 39 21.25 17.39 -14.16
C ALA A 39 22.34 18.47 -14.21
N GLN A 40 22.00 19.68 -14.63
CA GLN A 40 22.90 20.84 -14.55
C GLN A 40 23.12 21.21 -13.08
N HIS A 41 22.04 21.21 -12.31
CA HIS A 41 22.02 21.39 -10.88
C HIS A 41 21.13 20.30 -10.27
N GLY A 42 21.49 19.76 -9.12
CA GLY A 42 20.67 18.71 -8.48
C GLY A 42 19.20 19.10 -8.26
N ALA A 43 18.93 20.39 -8.07
CA ALA A 43 17.57 20.92 -7.96
C ALA A 43 16.74 20.78 -9.26
N ASP A 44 17.37 20.68 -10.44
CA ASP A 44 16.64 20.58 -11.71
C ASP A 44 15.83 19.30 -11.82
N VAL A 45 16.31 18.21 -11.19
CA VAL A 45 15.55 16.96 -11.08
C VAL A 45 14.26 17.17 -10.30
N CYS A 46 14.35 17.86 -9.16
CA CYS A 46 13.16 18.17 -8.34
C CYS A 46 12.18 19.07 -9.10
N TRP A 47 12.68 20.07 -9.81
CA TRP A 47 11.83 20.95 -10.61
C TRP A 47 11.16 20.24 -11.78
N THR A 48 11.87 19.31 -12.42
CA THR A 48 11.28 18.45 -13.47
C THR A 48 10.16 17.57 -12.89
N TRP A 49 10.36 16.99 -11.70
CA TRP A 49 9.30 16.23 -11.01
C TRP A 49 8.07 17.09 -10.69
N LEU A 50 8.28 18.37 -10.46
CA LEU A 50 7.21 19.34 -10.18
C LEU A 50 6.59 19.94 -11.46
N GLY A 51 6.95 19.43 -12.63
CA GLY A 51 6.33 19.79 -13.90
C GLY A 51 7.03 20.89 -14.69
N GLU A 52 8.18 21.42 -14.20
CA GLU A 52 8.96 22.38 -15.00
C GLU A 52 9.70 21.68 -16.15
N ALA A 53 9.67 22.29 -17.32
CA ALA A 53 10.43 21.81 -18.48
C ALA A 53 11.91 22.20 -18.35
N ARG A 54 12.67 21.46 -17.53
CA ARG A 54 14.13 21.59 -17.43
C ARG A 54 14.81 20.68 -18.46
N ARG A 55 15.91 21.15 -19.05
CA ARG A 55 16.71 20.35 -20.00
C ARG A 55 17.87 19.69 -19.25
N PRO A 56 18.15 18.39 -19.46
CA PRO A 56 19.37 17.77 -18.97
C PRO A 56 20.60 18.35 -19.67
N ARG A 57 21.80 18.11 -19.12
CA ARG A 57 23.09 18.62 -19.66
C ARG A 57 23.37 18.22 -21.09
N GLU A 58 22.99 17.00 -21.44
CA GLU A 58 23.23 16.42 -22.76
C GLU A 58 21.88 16.27 -23.49
N PHE A 59 21.91 16.01 -24.78
CA PHE A 59 20.70 15.71 -25.58
C PHE A 59 20.10 14.36 -25.18
N THR A 60 19.77 14.23 -23.88
CA THR A 60 19.18 13.04 -23.27
C THR A 60 17.78 13.36 -22.75
N ALA A 61 17.02 12.32 -22.37
CA ALA A 61 15.72 12.49 -21.74
C ALA A 61 15.80 12.21 -20.24
N TRP A 62 14.98 12.90 -19.47
CA TRP A 62 14.72 12.54 -18.08
C TRP A 62 14.10 11.15 -18.00
N ALA A 63 14.47 10.40 -16.98
CA ALA A 63 13.92 9.07 -16.78
C ALA A 63 12.82 9.04 -15.71
N THR A 64 12.96 9.83 -14.65
CA THR A 64 12.12 9.74 -13.46
C THR A 64 11.11 10.87 -13.35
N SER A 65 10.06 10.63 -12.58
CA SER A 65 8.98 11.57 -12.23
C SER A 65 8.81 11.64 -10.72
N ALA A 66 7.94 12.52 -10.21
CA ALA A 66 7.63 12.62 -8.79
C ALA A 66 7.10 11.31 -8.17
N LEU A 67 6.56 10.40 -8.98
CA LEU A 67 6.08 9.08 -8.52
C LEU A 67 7.23 8.13 -8.19
N ASP A 68 8.39 8.29 -8.82
CA ASP A 68 9.52 7.37 -8.65
C ASP A 68 10.10 7.39 -7.23
N PRO A 69 10.45 8.54 -6.63
CA PRO A 69 10.89 8.58 -5.23
C PRO A 69 9.81 8.09 -4.27
N LEU A 70 8.53 8.33 -4.56
CA LEU A 70 7.44 7.81 -3.75
C LEU A 70 7.35 6.28 -3.81
N LEU A 71 7.45 5.69 -5.00
CA LEU A 71 7.46 4.23 -5.17
C LEU A 71 8.69 3.60 -4.52
N MET A 72 9.86 4.24 -4.65
CA MET A 72 11.09 3.80 -3.99
C MET A 72 10.94 3.79 -2.47
N LEU A 73 10.50 4.89 -1.88
CA LEU A 73 10.26 4.98 -0.43
C LEU A 73 9.20 3.99 0.03
N GLY A 74 8.10 3.88 -0.71
CA GLY A 74 7.05 2.89 -0.45
C GLY A 74 7.59 1.46 -0.46
N ALA A 75 8.43 1.12 -1.43
CA ALA A 75 9.06 -0.20 -1.51
C ALA A 75 9.99 -0.47 -0.32
N LEU A 76 10.80 0.50 0.10
CA LEU A 76 11.67 0.39 1.28
C LEU A 76 10.84 0.20 2.57
N VAL A 77 9.80 1.01 2.76
CA VAL A 77 8.92 0.89 3.93
C VAL A 77 8.24 -0.48 3.97
N VAL A 78 7.74 -0.96 2.83
CA VAL A 78 7.10 -2.29 2.72
C VAL A 78 8.12 -3.40 2.96
N ALA A 79 9.35 -3.30 2.44
CA ALA A 79 10.42 -4.27 2.70
C ALA A 79 10.69 -4.39 4.20
N VAL A 80 10.93 -3.26 4.89
CA VAL A 80 11.18 -3.22 6.33
C VAL A 80 9.98 -3.75 7.13
N ALA A 81 8.76 -3.32 6.77
CA ALA A 81 7.54 -3.77 7.44
C ALA A 81 7.33 -5.28 7.29
N THR A 82 7.66 -5.85 6.13
CA THR A 82 7.47 -7.27 5.84
C THR A 82 8.44 -8.15 6.64
N VAL A 83 9.68 -7.70 6.87
CA VAL A 83 10.69 -8.44 7.66
C VAL A 83 10.40 -8.37 9.15
N ARG A 84 9.85 -7.28 9.66
CA ARG A 84 9.55 -7.12 11.09
C ARG A 84 8.52 -8.15 11.55
N SER A 85 8.89 -8.98 12.53
CA SER A 85 8.03 -10.01 13.11
C SER A 85 6.79 -9.44 13.83
N ALA A 86 6.89 -8.21 14.35
CA ALA A 86 5.80 -7.50 15.02
C ALA A 86 4.68 -7.06 14.05
N VAL A 87 4.93 -7.04 12.73
CA VAL A 87 3.90 -6.68 11.76
C VAL A 87 3.00 -7.89 11.49
N LEU A 88 1.71 -7.70 11.68
CA LEU A 88 0.68 -8.71 11.40
C LEU A 88 0.76 -9.19 9.94
N SER A 89 0.60 -10.49 9.75
CA SER A 89 0.73 -11.13 8.43
C SER A 89 -0.25 -10.57 7.39
N SER A 90 -1.46 -10.20 7.80
CA SER A 90 -2.46 -9.60 6.92
C SER A 90 -2.09 -8.19 6.46
N VAL A 91 -1.45 -7.40 7.34
CA VAL A 91 -0.97 -6.05 7.02
C VAL A 91 0.22 -6.13 6.07
N ALA A 92 1.16 -7.04 6.32
CA ALA A 92 2.30 -7.28 5.42
C ALA A 92 1.84 -7.73 4.02
N ALA A 93 0.89 -8.67 3.96
CA ALA A 93 0.32 -9.12 2.69
C ALA A 93 -0.41 -7.99 1.95
N GLY A 94 -1.17 -7.16 2.68
CA GLY A 94 -1.83 -5.99 2.12
C GLY A 94 -0.85 -4.95 1.59
N ALA A 95 0.26 -4.70 2.28
CA ALA A 95 1.28 -3.78 1.86
C ALA A 95 1.99 -4.24 0.57
N LEU A 96 2.37 -5.53 0.51
CA LEU A 96 2.94 -6.13 -0.69
C LEU A 96 1.99 -6.03 -1.90
N LEU A 97 0.70 -6.35 -1.68
CA LEU A 97 -0.30 -6.29 -2.74
C LEU A 97 -0.57 -4.87 -3.22
N SER A 98 -0.63 -3.90 -2.30
CA SER A 98 -0.87 -2.48 -2.64
C SER A 98 0.29 -1.90 -3.43
N LEU A 99 1.53 -2.20 -3.02
CA LEU A 99 2.73 -1.80 -3.77
C LEU A 99 2.77 -2.45 -5.14
N ALA A 100 2.47 -3.76 -5.23
CA ALA A 100 2.43 -4.48 -6.49
C ALA A 100 1.39 -3.89 -7.45
N ALA A 101 0.17 -3.61 -6.97
CA ALA A 101 -0.89 -3.01 -7.77
C ALA A 101 -0.51 -1.60 -8.26
N ALA A 102 0.04 -0.76 -7.39
CA ALA A 102 0.51 0.57 -7.76
C ALA A 102 1.63 0.50 -8.81
N THR A 103 2.65 -0.35 -8.59
CA THR A 103 3.74 -0.55 -9.53
C THR A 103 3.23 -1.08 -10.87
N ALA A 104 2.38 -2.10 -10.87
CA ALA A 104 1.83 -2.69 -12.09
C ALA A 104 1.04 -1.65 -12.90
N LEU A 105 0.10 -0.94 -12.27
CA LEU A 105 -0.73 0.05 -12.96
C LEU A 105 0.10 1.22 -13.53
N LEU A 106 1.11 1.68 -12.80
CA LEU A 106 1.92 2.81 -13.23
C LEU A 106 2.99 2.41 -14.26
N ARG A 107 3.47 1.16 -14.27
CA ARG A 107 4.52 0.70 -15.20
C ARG A 107 3.99 0.00 -16.44
N LEU A 108 2.75 -0.46 -16.43
CA LEU A 108 2.15 -1.18 -17.55
C LEU A 108 2.25 -0.44 -18.89
N PRO A 109 1.94 0.88 -19.00
CA PRO A 109 2.00 1.57 -20.29
C PRO A 109 3.41 1.69 -20.86
N LEU A 110 4.45 1.62 -20.02
CA LEU A 110 5.84 1.73 -20.47
C LEU A 110 6.26 0.58 -21.39
N VAL A 111 5.58 -0.57 -21.31
CA VAL A 111 5.89 -1.75 -22.14
C VAL A 111 5.70 -1.43 -23.63
N TRP A 112 4.64 -0.73 -23.99
CA TRP A 112 4.38 -0.34 -25.38
C TRP A 112 4.97 1.02 -25.71
N MET A 113 4.96 2.00 -24.78
CA MET A 113 5.52 3.33 -25.03
C MET A 113 7.00 3.28 -25.40
N LEU A 114 7.80 2.54 -24.62
CA LEU A 114 9.26 2.46 -24.83
C LEU A 114 9.65 1.62 -26.07
N GLY A 115 8.70 1.00 -26.74
CA GLY A 115 8.87 0.36 -28.03
C GLY A 115 8.31 1.15 -29.22
N ALA A 116 7.73 2.33 -28.96
CA ALA A 116 7.05 3.09 -29.99
C ALA A 116 8.03 3.84 -30.91
N GLY A 117 7.70 3.89 -32.20
CA GLY A 117 8.55 4.52 -33.23
C GLY A 117 8.77 6.03 -33.05
N TRP A 118 7.92 6.71 -32.29
CA TRP A 118 8.07 8.15 -32.01
C TRP A 118 9.21 8.48 -31.02
N LEU A 119 9.84 7.46 -30.40
CA LEU A 119 11.05 7.61 -29.55
C LEU A 119 12.36 7.49 -30.34
N GLN A 120 12.32 7.36 -31.67
CA GLN A 120 13.51 7.12 -32.50
C GLN A 120 14.58 8.24 -32.44
N GLY A 121 14.25 9.42 -31.92
CA GLY A 121 15.22 10.50 -31.68
C GLY A 121 16.03 10.38 -30.38
N LEU A 122 15.74 9.41 -29.54
CA LEU A 122 16.45 9.16 -28.28
C LEU A 122 17.49 8.04 -28.46
N ASP A 123 18.52 8.04 -27.62
CA ASP A 123 19.51 6.96 -27.57
C ASP A 123 18.81 5.60 -27.40
N SER A 124 19.06 4.70 -28.35
CA SER A 124 18.49 3.36 -28.37
C SER A 124 18.91 2.51 -27.16
N GLY A 125 20.13 2.72 -26.64
CA GLY A 125 20.60 2.04 -25.44
C GLY A 125 19.87 2.51 -24.20
N LEU A 126 19.52 3.78 -24.12
CA LEU A 126 18.76 4.35 -22.99
C LEU A 126 17.32 3.83 -22.98
N THR A 127 16.65 3.85 -24.13
CA THR A 127 15.26 3.37 -24.27
C THR A 127 15.16 1.86 -24.01
N ALA A 128 16.13 1.06 -24.48
CA ALA A 128 16.21 -0.37 -24.20
C ALA A 128 16.38 -0.66 -22.70
N ARG A 129 17.26 0.06 -21.99
CA ARG A 129 17.46 -0.07 -20.55
C ARG A 129 16.18 0.33 -19.77
N ALA A 130 15.53 1.41 -20.16
CA ALA A 130 14.28 1.85 -19.55
C ALA A 130 13.17 0.79 -19.73
N ARG A 131 13.04 0.23 -20.95
CA ARG A 131 12.09 -0.84 -21.25
C ARG A 131 12.37 -2.11 -20.42
N LEU A 132 13.62 -2.54 -20.35
CA LEU A 132 14.02 -3.68 -19.51
C LEU A 132 13.68 -3.43 -18.05
N THR A 133 13.96 -2.22 -17.54
CA THR A 133 13.60 -1.84 -16.16
C THR A 133 12.10 -1.91 -15.93
N ALA A 134 11.28 -1.37 -16.85
CA ALA A 134 9.83 -1.41 -16.74
C ALA A 134 9.30 -2.86 -16.72
N ILE A 135 9.81 -3.73 -17.60
CA ILE A 135 9.46 -5.16 -17.63
C ILE A 135 9.87 -5.85 -16.33
N THR A 136 11.07 -5.57 -15.82
CA THR A 136 11.55 -6.13 -14.57
C THR A 136 10.71 -5.68 -13.38
N GLN A 137 10.32 -4.40 -13.31
CA GLN A 137 9.43 -3.89 -12.26
C GLN A 137 8.04 -4.53 -12.33
N LEU A 138 7.51 -4.78 -13.53
CA LEU A 138 6.25 -5.51 -13.72
C LEU A 138 6.38 -6.97 -13.28
N ALA A 139 7.47 -7.64 -13.65
CA ALA A 139 7.74 -9.02 -13.21
C ALA A 139 7.83 -9.11 -11.68
N LEU A 140 8.52 -8.15 -11.04
CA LEU A 140 8.59 -8.07 -9.58
C LEU A 140 7.21 -7.81 -8.95
N ALA A 141 6.38 -6.98 -9.57
CA ALA A 141 5.00 -6.78 -9.10
C ALA A 141 4.17 -8.09 -9.18
N VAL A 142 4.33 -8.86 -10.27
CA VAL A 142 3.70 -10.18 -10.39
C VAL A 142 4.24 -11.14 -9.32
N VAL A 143 5.55 -11.16 -9.08
CA VAL A 143 6.16 -11.97 -8.02
C VAL A 143 5.56 -11.60 -6.65
N LEU A 144 5.37 -10.32 -6.34
CA LEU A 144 4.74 -9.89 -5.09
C LEU A 144 3.29 -10.41 -4.97
N ILE A 145 2.51 -10.37 -6.05
CA ILE A 145 1.15 -10.92 -6.08
C ILE A 145 1.18 -12.43 -5.84
N VAL A 146 2.05 -13.16 -6.55
CA VAL A 146 2.19 -14.61 -6.41
C VAL A 146 2.62 -14.98 -4.98
N VAL A 147 3.59 -14.26 -4.41
CA VAL A 147 4.04 -14.45 -3.03
C VAL A 147 2.90 -14.27 -2.02
N VAL A 148 2.03 -13.28 -2.23
CA VAL A 148 0.87 -13.05 -1.36
C VAL A 148 -0.18 -14.15 -1.54
N VAL A 149 -0.42 -14.62 -2.76
CA VAL A 149 -1.45 -15.64 -3.03
C VAL A 149 -0.98 -17.03 -2.63
N ALA A 150 0.23 -17.43 -3.05
CA ALA A 150 0.78 -18.76 -2.81
C ALA A 150 1.41 -18.91 -1.41
N GLY A 151 1.97 -17.83 -0.87
CA GLY A 151 2.65 -17.82 0.43
C GLY A 151 1.74 -17.91 1.65
N ARG A 152 0.41 -17.91 1.48
CA ARG A 152 -0.57 -18.08 2.55
C ARG A 152 -0.76 -19.54 2.91
N ARG A 153 -0.28 -19.96 4.06
CA ARG A 153 -0.66 -21.27 4.62
C ARG A 153 -2.10 -21.23 5.09
N ARG A 154 -2.90 -22.17 4.59
CA ARG A 154 -4.23 -22.43 5.13
C ARG A 154 -4.05 -22.90 6.58
N GLY A 155 -4.40 -22.06 7.55
CA GLY A 155 -4.45 -22.41 8.99
C GLY A 155 -5.56 -23.44 9.24
N GLY A 156 -5.44 -24.65 8.71
CA GLY A 156 -6.57 -25.56 8.61
C GLY A 156 -6.43 -26.94 9.24
N ARG A 157 -5.25 -27.41 9.57
CA ARG A 157 -5.12 -28.77 10.15
C ARG A 157 -4.56 -28.79 11.58
N ALA A 158 -3.59 -27.97 11.90
CA ALA A 158 -3.04 -27.92 13.27
C ALA A 158 -4.06 -27.50 14.34
N GLY A 159 -4.98 -26.57 14.01
CA GLY A 159 -6.02 -26.14 14.95
C GLY A 159 -7.14 -27.15 15.19
N ARG A 160 -7.36 -28.10 14.27
CA ARG A 160 -8.37 -29.17 14.47
C ARG A 160 -7.84 -30.27 15.38
N TYR A 161 -6.60 -30.65 15.24
CA TYR A 161 -5.98 -31.63 16.13
C TYR A 161 -5.84 -31.09 17.54
N ALA A 162 -5.48 -29.81 17.71
CA ALA A 162 -5.42 -29.17 19.01
C ALA A 162 -6.80 -29.05 19.69
N ARG A 163 -7.91 -28.90 18.94
CA ARG A 163 -9.27 -28.84 19.52
C ARG A 163 -9.86 -30.20 19.84
N HIS A 164 -9.47 -31.26 19.15
CA HIS A 164 -9.96 -32.60 19.42
C HIS A 164 -9.09 -33.33 20.49
N GLY A 165 -7.79 -32.99 20.57
CA GLY A 165 -6.91 -33.50 21.61
C GLY A 165 -7.11 -32.87 22.99
N ALA A 166 -7.65 -31.64 23.07
CA ALA A 166 -7.82 -30.92 24.35
C ALA A 166 -9.06 -31.34 25.15
N ARG A 167 -9.92 -32.21 24.60
CA ARG A 167 -11.14 -32.67 25.31
C ARG A 167 -10.97 -33.96 26.12
N GLY A 168 -9.81 -34.59 26.14
CA GLY A 168 -9.72 -35.90 26.75
C GLY A 168 -8.38 -36.35 27.33
N LEU A 169 -7.33 -35.54 27.26
CA LEU A 169 -6.08 -35.91 27.92
C LEU A 169 -5.89 -35.06 29.19
N PRO A 170 -5.74 -35.69 30.37
CA PRO A 170 -5.44 -34.96 31.56
C PRO A 170 -4.08 -34.25 31.40
N GLU A 171 -3.97 -33.07 31.97
CA GLU A 171 -2.84 -32.14 31.98
C GLU A 171 -1.49 -32.76 32.43
N VAL A 172 -1.50 -34.05 32.72
CA VAL A 172 -0.39 -34.83 33.25
C VAL A 172 0.65 -35.27 32.20
N ALA A 173 0.29 -35.24 30.91
CA ALA A 173 1.21 -35.74 29.86
C ALA A 173 2.33 -34.73 29.46
N SER A 174 2.26 -33.49 29.90
CA SER A 174 3.30 -32.47 29.62
C SER A 174 4.51 -32.52 30.55
N TRP A 175 4.44 -33.29 31.62
CA TRP A 175 5.50 -33.40 32.63
C TRP A 175 6.60 -34.41 32.25
N ALA A 176 6.33 -35.28 31.28
CA ALA A 176 7.23 -36.40 30.98
C ALA A 176 8.48 -36.01 30.15
N TYR A 177 8.55 -34.85 29.54
CA TYR A 177 9.65 -34.48 28.64
C TYR A 177 10.37 -33.17 28.97
N GLY A 178 10.28 -32.64 30.15
CA GLY A 178 11.23 -31.64 30.71
C GLY A 178 11.46 -30.35 29.86
N VAL A 179 10.72 -30.12 28.79
CA VAL A 179 10.81 -28.91 27.96
C VAL A 179 9.48 -28.20 28.01
N VAL A 180 9.23 -27.56 29.12
CA VAL A 180 8.14 -26.59 29.24
C VAL A 180 8.60 -25.33 28.49
N HIS A 181 8.43 -25.29 27.21
CA HIS A 181 8.15 -24.02 26.59
C HIS A 181 6.73 -23.65 27.04
N ALA A 182 6.64 -23.04 28.20
CA ALA A 182 5.47 -22.28 28.56
C ALA A 182 5.30 -21.18 27.51
N ALA A 183 4.64 -21.52 26.42
CA ALA A 183 3.97 -20.48 25.68
C ALA A 183 3.07 -19.79 26.71
N PRO A 184 3.20 -18.46 26.94
CA PRO A 184 2.36 -17.78 27.90
C PRO A 184 0.93 -18.15 27.53
N SER A 185 0.30 -18.91 28.44
CA SER A 185 -1.08 -19.35 28.34
C SER A 185 -1.92 -18.09 28.27
N GLY A 186 -2.34 -17.71 27.06
CA GLY A 186 -3.13 -16.51 26.83
C GLY A 186 -2.74 -15.67 25.63
N ALA A 187 -1.57 -15.86 25.01
CA ALA A 187 -1.26 -15.20 23.76
C ALA A 187 -2.06 -15.86 22.62
N ARG A 188 -3.39 -15.64 22.63
CA ARG A 188 -4.18 -15.84 21.40
C ARG A 188 -3.51 -14.98 20.33
N PRO A 189 -3.27 -15.52 19.11
CA PRO A 189 -2.76 -14.71 18.03
C PRO A 189 -3.67 -13.49 17.92
N GLU A 190 -3.12 -12.31 18.23
CA GLU A 190 -3.86 -11.06 18.18
C GLU A 190 -4.48 -10.96 16.78
N ARG A 191 -5.80 -10.96 16.74
CA ARG A 191 -6.49 -10.68 15.48
C ARG A 191 -6.08 -9.30 15.04
N PRO A 192 -5.81 -9.08 13.74
CA PRO A 192 -5.40 -7.79 13.24
C PRO A 192 -6.36 -6.72 13.73
N GLY A 193 -5.85 -5.72 14.41
CA GLY A 193 -6.65 -4.62 14.94
C GLY A 193 -7.43 -3.99 13.80
N ARG A 194 -8.75 -3.98 13.89
CA ARG A 194 -9.58 -3.30 12.91
C ARG A 194 -9.37 -1.80 13.07
N PRO A 195 -9.26 -1.02 11.98
CA PRO A 195 -9.17 0.43 12.09
C PRO A 195 -10.39 0.98 12.83
N TYR A 196 -10.20 2.05 13.61
CA TYR A 196 -11.30 2.75 14.28
C TYR A 196 -12.37 3.11 13.25
N LYS A 197 -13.65 2.95 13.65
CA LYS A 197 -14.79 3.18 12.75
C LYS A 197 -14.75 4.57 12.13
N GLY A 198 -14.49 5.59 12.93
CA GLY A 198 -14.37 6.97 12.46
C GLY A 198 -13.21 7.16 11.47
N ALA A 199 -12.01 6.71 11.81
CA ALA A 199 -10.84 6.84 10.94
C ALA A 199 -11.02 6.12 9.60
N SER A 200 -11.65 4.93 9.59
CA SER A 200 -11.93 4.20 8.36
C SER A 200 -12.99 4.91 7.50
N VAL A 201 -14.04 5.44 8.09
CA VAL A 201 -15.05 6.19 7.34
C VAL A 201 -14.45 7.45 6.75
N THR A 202 -13.71 8.24 7.55
CA THR A 202 -13.03 9.46 7.07
C THR A 202 -12.08 9.16 5.92
N ALA A 203 -11.17 8.19 6.09
CA ALA A 203 -10.23 7.83 5.02
C ALA A 203 -10.96 7.30 3.77
N GLY A 204 -11.99 6.46 3.95
CA GLY A 204 -12.77 5.91 2.83
C GLY A 204 -13.53 6.99 2.06
N VAL A 205 -14.16 7.92 2.75
CA VAL A 205 -14.90 9.04 2.12
C VAL A 205 -13.95 9.98 1.38
N LEU A 206 -12.81 10.35 2.00
CA LEU A 206 -11.84 11.25 1.37
C LEU A 206 -11.18 10.63 0.14
N LEU A 207 -10.77 9.35 0.22
CA LEU A 207 -10.21 8.63 -0.92
C LEU A 207 -11.25 8.43 -2.03
N GLY A 208 -12.49 8.13 -1.67
CA GLY A 208 -13.58 7.99 -2.61
C GLY A 208 -13.88 9.30 -3.33
N ALA A 209 -14.03 10.40 -2.59
CA ALA A 209 -14.28 11.73 -3.16
C ALA A 209 -13.11 12.20 -4.05
N ALA A 210 -11.86 12.03 -3.62
CA ALA A 210 -10.70 12.39 -4.42
C ALA A 210 -10.60 11.52 -5.70
N GLY A 211 -10.83 10.19 -5.58
CA GLY A 211 -10.86 9.29 -6.73
C GLY A 211 -11.96 9.63 -7.73
N LEU A 212 -13.15 9.99 -7.25
CA LEU A 212 -14.26 10.45 -8.11
C LEU A 212 -13.95 11.79 -8.77
N ALA A 213 -13.30 12.73 -8.05
CA ALA A 213 -12.91 14.01 -8.62
C ALA A 213 -11.89 13.83 -9.77
N VAL A 214 -10.87 12.97 -9.57
CA VAL A 214 -9.89 12.64 -10.63
C VAL A 214 -10.58 11.93 -11.80
N ALA A 215 -11.47 10.97 -11.55
CA ALA A 215 -12.22 10.29 -12.60
C ALA A 215 -13.15 11.25 -13.36
N GLY A 216 -13.80 12.20 -12.67
CA GLY A 216 -14.61 13.25 -13.30
C GLY A 216 -13.81 14.12 -14.24
N TRP A 217 -12.59 14.50 -13.87
CA TRP A 217 -11.68 15.22 -14.76
C TRP A 217 -11.28 14.40 -16.00
N GLU A 218 -11.04 13.09 -15.86
CA GLU A 218 -10.73 12.24 -16.99
C GLU A 218 -11.89 12.13 -17.97
N ILE A 219 -13.13 12.02 -17.49
CA ILE A 219 -14.34 12.06 -18.31
C ILE A 219 -14.47 13.42 -19.01
N HIS A 220 -14.23 14.54 -18.29
CA HIS A 220 -14.26 15.88 -18.86
C HIS A 220 -13.21 16.03 -19.97
N TRP A 221 -11.98 15.61 -19.75
CA TRP A 221 -10.93 15.68 -20.77
C TRP A 221 -11.20 14.81 -21.98
N GLN A 222 -11.75 13.61 -21.79
CA GLN A 222 -12.16 12.75 -22.89
C GLN A 222 -13.20 13.44 -23.79
N GLN A 223 -14.16 14.14 -23.19
CA GLN A 223 -15.19 14.88 -23.95
C GLN A 223 -14.64 16.15 -24.60
N ARG A 224 -13.71 16.86 -23.94
CA ARG A 224 -13.22 18.17 -24.37
C ARG A 224 -12.15 18.07 -25.44
N LEU A 225 -11.20 17.14 -25.31
CA LEU A 225 -10.05 17.01 -26.20
C LEU A 225 -10.37 16.25 -27.50
N GLY A 226 -11.48 15.53 -27.54
CA GLY A 226 -11.79 14.58 -28.60
C GLY A 226 -10.99 13.27 -28.47
N GLY A 227 -11.51 12.22 -29.11
CA GLY A 227 -11.00 10.86 -28.93
C GLY A 227 -9.53 10.66 -29.30
N ASP A 228 -9.05 11.33 -30.37
CA ASP A 228 -7.67 11.14 -30.84
C ASP A 228 -6.64 11.79 -29.90
N VAL A 229 -6.89 13.03 -29.46
CA VAL A 229 -5.98 13.75 -28.56
C VAL A 229 -5.97 13.09 -27.18
N TYR A 230 -7.14 12.72 -26.65
CA TYR A 230 -7.25 12.01 -25.38
C TYR A 230 -6.51 10.65 -25.43
N ARG A 231 -6.66 9.91 -26.55
CA ARG A 231 -5.97 8.62 -26.72
C ARG A 231 -4.44 8.78 -26.72
N LYS A 232 -3.89 9.84 -27.31
CA LYS A 232 -2.45 10.15 -27.22
C LYS A 232 -2.01 10.37 -25.78
N GLY A 233 -2.79 11.10 -24.97
CA GLY A 233 -2.53 11.28 -23.54
C GLY A 233 -2.73 10.03 -22.70
N LEU A 234 -3.50 9.04 -23.17
CA LEU A 234 -3.75 7.76 -22.50
C LEU A 234 -2.70 6.70 -22.87
N LEU A 235 -2.36 6.57 -24.14
CA LEU A 235 -1.46 5.53 -24.65
C LEU A 235 0.00 5.99 -24.76
N GLY A 236 0.23 7.30 -24.78
CA GLY A 236 1.53 7.93 -24.96
C GLY A 236 1.76 8.37 -26.41
N ASP A 237 2.40 9.51 -26.56
CA ASP A 237 2.80 10.12 -27.83
C ASP A 237 3.97 11.08 -27.59
N ALA A 238 4.74 11.42 -28.62
CA ALA A 238 5.85 12.36 -28.52
C ALA A 238 5.44 13.73 -27.94
N SER A 239 4.24 14.20 -28.24
CA SER A 239 3.72 15.51 -27.80
C SER A 239 3.43 15.59 -26.31
N VAL A 240 3.21 14.45 -25.64
CA VAL A 240 2.88 14.36 -24.20
C VAL A 240 3.97 13.70 -23.37
N PHE A 241 5.07 13.29 -24.02
CA PHE A 241 6.20 12.63 -23.36
C PHE A 241 6.98 13.61 -22.48
N ARG A 242 7.28 13.19 -21.24
CA ARG A 242 8.05 14.00 -20.27
C ARG A 242 9.26 13.26 -19.73
N ALA A 243 9.11 12.00 -19.34
CA ALA A 243 10.19 11.18 -18.81
C ALA A 243 9.97 9.70 -19.17
N LEU A 244 11.07 8.95 -19.31
CA LEU A 244 11.06 7.56 -19.80
C LEU A 244 10.22 6.61 -18.94
N LEU A 245 10.26 6.78 -17.62
CA LEU A 245 9.54 5.93 -16.67
C LEU A 245 8.22 6.56 -16.17
N GLN A 246 7.85 7.71 -16.72
CA GLN A 246 6.58 8.35 -16.40
C GLN A 246 5.46 7.75 -17.26
N PRO A 247 4.36 7.26 -16.66
CA PRO A 247 3.21 6.85 -17.44
C PRO A 247 2.55 8.06 -18.11
N PRO A 248 1.80 7.85 -19.22
CA PRO A 248 1.02 8.90 -19.87
C PRO A 248 0.08 9.58 -18.88
N VAL A 249 -0.18 10.88 -19.06
CA VAL A 249 -0.89 11.70 -18.08
C VAL A 249 -2.30 11.18 -17.76
N HIS A 250 -3.09 10.83 -18.79
CA HIS A 250 -4.45 10.31 -18.59
C HIS A 250 -4.45 8.87 -18.06
N TRP A 251 -3.46 8.05 -18.43
CA TRP A 251 -3.28 6.74 -17.84
C TRP A 251 -2.95 6.85 -16.35
N GLN A 252 -2.01 7.74 -15.99
CA GLN A 252 -1.64 7.97 -14.59
C GLN A 252 -2.85 8.39 -13.76
N ALA A 253 -3.63 9.37 -14.23
CA ALA A 253 -4.81 9.86 -13.51
C ALA A 253 -5.87 8.75 -13.38
N THR A 254 -6.13 7.99 -14.44
CA THR A 254 -7.04 6.84 -14.41
C THR A 254 -6.57 5.78 -13.41
N ALA A 255 -5.29 5.43 -13.41
CA ALA A 255 -4.71 4.48 -12.46
C ALA A 255 -4.84 4.96 -11.00
N LEU A 256 -4.60 6.26 -10.75
CA LEU A 256 -4.78 6.86 -9.43
C LEU A 256 -6.24 6.83 -8.98
N ALA A 257 -7.18 7.17 -9.86
CA ALA A 257 -8.61 7.10 -9.56
C ALA A 257 -9.03 5.66 -9.20
N LEU A 258 -8.61 4.67 -9.98
CA LEU A 258 -8.90 3.25 -9.71
C LEU A 258 -8.32 2.79 -8.37
N LEU A 259 -7.05 3.13 -8.07
CA LEU A 259 -6.42 2.79 -6.79
C LEU A 259 -7.12 3.45 -5.61
N ALA A 260 -7.50 4.71 -5.75
CA ALA A 260 -8.21 5.46 -4.71
C ALA A 260 -9.61 4.88 -4.43
N LEU A 261 -10.38 4.58 -5.47
CA LEU A 261 -11.71 3.99 -5.34
C LEU A 261 -11.67 2.57 -4.78
N ALA A 262 -10.70 1.75 -5.22
CA ALA A 262 -10.49 0.40 -4.67
C ALA A 262 -10.08 0.46 -3.19
N ALA A 263 -9.18 1.38 -2.82
CA ALA A 263 -8.77 1.59 -1.44
C ALA A 263 -9.94 2.11 -0.58
N ALA A 264 -10.73 3.06 -1.07
CA ALA A 264 -11.93 3.56 -0.41
C ALA A 264 -12.92 2.42 -0.12
N ALA A 265 -13.23 1.59 -1.12
CA ALA A 265 -14.11 0.45 -0.97
C ALA A 265 -13.58 -0.57 0.06
N ALA A 266 -12.26 -0.84 0.05
CA ALA A 266 -11.63 -1.73 1.01
C ALA A 266 -11.71 -1.19 2.44
N VAL A 267 -11.46 0.11 2.62
CA VAL A 267 -11.49 0.79 3.93
C VAL A 267 -12.91 0.85 4.49
N LEU A 268 -13.90 1.18 3.67
CA LEU A 268 -15.31 1.20 4.08
C LEU A 268 -15.81 -0.19 4.46
N ARG A 269 -15.36 -1.23 3.76
CA ARG A 269 -15.63 -2.65 4.10
C ARG A 269 -14.78 -3.17 5.26
N ARG A 270 -13.85 -2.34 5.79
CA ARG A 270 -12.93 -2.70 6.88
C ARG A 270 -12.14 -3.98 6.61
N ALA A 271 -11.71 -4.16 5.36
CA ALA A 271 -10.90 -5.30 4.99
C ALA A 271 -9.56 -5.31 5.78
N PRO A 272 -9.01 -6.49 6.14
CA PRO A 272 -7.77 -6.56 6.94
C PRO A 272 -6.54 -5.98 6.22
N TRP A 273 -6.59 -5.86 4.89
CA TRP A 273 -5.55 -5.26 4.03
C TRP A 273 -5.84 -3.79 3.65
N ALA A 274 -6.95 -3.23 4.12
CA ALA A 274 -7.41 -1.89 3.71
C ALA A 274 -6.44 -0.78 4.12
N ARG A 275 -5.80 -0.88 5.29
CA ARG A 275 -4.90 0.15 5.81
C ARG A 275 -3.70 0.41 4.89
N PRO A 276 -2.88 -0.58 4.49
CA PRO A 276 -1.78 -0.32 3.56
C PRO A 276 -2.27 0.13 2.18
N ALA A 277 -3.40 -0.37 1.67
CA ALA A 277 -3.99 0.10 0.42
C ALA A 277 -4.38 1.59 0.50
N ALA A 278 -5.02 2.01 1.61
CA ALA A 278 -5.35 3.40 1.84
C ALA A 278 -4.11 4.29 1.92
N MET A 279 -3.06 3.86 2.63
CA MET A 279 -1.82 4.62 2.74
C MET A 279 -1.14 4.79 1.37
N THR A 280 -1.08 3.73 0.56
CA THR A 280 -0.50 3.80 -0.79
C THR A 280 -1.30 4.74 -1.69
N ALA A 281 -2.62 4.59 -1.75
CA ALA A 281 -3.47 5.45 -2.57
C ALA A 281 -3.44 6.91 -2.10
N ALA A 282 -3.49 7.15 -0.79
CA ALA A 282 -3.42 8.48 -0.18
C ALA A 282 -2.08 9.19 -0.49
N ALA A 283 -0.96 8.48 -0.39
CA ALA A 283 0.35 9.03 -0.71
C ALA A 283 0.48 9.39 -2.20
N LEU A 284 -0.03 8.54 -3.09
CA LEU A 284 -0.06 8.80 -4.53
C LEU A 284 -0.94 10.02 -4.87
N LEU A 285 -2.13 10.13 -4.28
CA LEU A 285 -3.01 11.30 -4.47
C LEU A 285 -2.38 12.58 -3.92
N LEU A 286 -1.75 12.51 -2.74
CA LEU A 286 -1.04 13.65 -2.15
C LEU A 286 0.04 14.18 -3.10
N VAL A 287 0.89 13.30 -3.63
CA VAL A 287 1.95 13.71 -4.56
C VAL A 287 1.36 14.25 -5.86
N HIS A 288 0.32 13.60 -6.41
CA HIS A 288 -0.36 14.07 -7.62
C HIS A 288 -0.94 15.48 -7.46
N GLY A 289 -1.70 15.73 -6.39
CA GLY A 289 -2.26 17.05 -6.10
C GLY A 289 -1.18 18.09 -5.77
N ALA A 290 -0.14 17.70 -5.01
CA ALA A 290 0.96 18.60 -4.66
C ALA A 290 1.75 19.06 -5.90
N VAL A 291 2.04 18.15 -6.82
CA VAL A 291 2.73 18.48 -8.11
C VAL A 291 1.88 19.49 -8.90
N ALA A 292 0.58 19.25 -9.03
CA ALA A 292 -0.32 20.18 -9.73
C ALA A 292 -0.38 21.55 -9.06
N LEU A 293 -0.43 21.59 -7.71
CA LEU A 293 -0.40 22.85 -6.95
C LEU A 293 0.90 23.62 -7.12
N VAL A 294 2.05 22.94 -7.02
CA VAL A 294 3.35 23.61 -7.23
C VAL A 294 3.45 24.15 -8.63
N PHE A 295 2.96 23.42 -9.63
CA PHE A 295 2.89 23.89 -11.01
C PHE A 295 2.02 25.17 -11.11
N ALA A 296 0.82 25.19 -10.51
CA ALA A 296 -0.07 26.36 -10.50
C ALA A 296 0.54 27.58 -9.79
N VAL A 297 1.32 27.36 -8.71
CA VAL A 297 2.08 28.43 -8.04
C VAL A 297 3.14 29.00 -8.96
N ARG A 298 3.91 28.14 -9.63
CA ARG A 298 5.03 28.54 -10.51
C ARG A 298 4.58 29.23 -11.78
N THR A 299 3.43 28.86 -12.33
CA THR A 299 2.81 29.53 -13.50
C THR A 299 2.10 30.83 -13.11
N GLY A 300 2.07 31.16 -11.81
CA GLY A 300 1.44 32.39 -11.32
C GLY A 300 -0.10 32.32 -11.34
N GLU A 301 -0.70 31.15 -11.48
CA GLU A 301 -2.16 30.98 -11.50
C GLU A 301 -2.81 31.40 -10.20
N PHE A 302 -2.15 31.14 -9.07
CA PHE A 302 -2.64 31.56 -7.75
C PHE A 302 -2.81 33.08 -7.65
N GLY A 303 -1.87 33.87 -8.19
CA GLY A 303 -1.95 35.32 -8.18
C GLY A 303 -3.07 35.89 -9.08
N ARG A 304 -3.59 35.05 -9.98
CA ARG A 304 -4.59 35.43 -10.99
C ARG A 304 -5.90 34.66 -10.88
N LEU A 305 -6.16 33.98 -9.75
CA LEU A 305 -7.36 33.16 -9.57
C LEU A 305 -8.66 33.87 -9.91
N GLY A 306 -8.78 35.20 -9.62
CA GLY A 306 -9.96 35.99 -9.92
C GLY A 306 -10.21 36.20 -11.41
N THR A 307 -9.17 36.16 -12.24
CA THR A 307 -9.22 36.40 -13.70
C THR A 307 -9.15 35.13 -14.53
N LEU A 308 -8.82 33.99 -13.93
CA LEU A 308 -8.76 32.72 -14.62
C LEU A 308 -10.16 32.27 -15.09
N PRO A 309 -10.24 31.54 -16.21
CA PRO A 309 -11.45 30.83 -16.60
C PRO A 309 -11.93 29.89 -15.50
N VAL A 310 -13.25 29.66 -15.42
CA VAL A 310 -13.85 28.77 -14.39
C VAL A 310 -13.19 27.40 -14.37
N GLN A 311 -12.88 26.83 -15.53
CA GLN A 311 -12.23 25.54 -15.64
C GLN A 311 -10.87 25.54 -14.92
N ALA A 312 -9.99 26.50 -15.19
CA ALA A 312 -8.67 26.58 -14.56
C ALA A 312 -8.76 26.76 -13.03
N ARG A 313 -9.74 27.56 -12.56
CA ARG A 313 -10.02 27.69 -11.12
C ARG A 313 -10.44 26.36 -10.49
N LEU A 314 -11.29 25.60 -11.18
CA LEU A 314 -11.72 24.28 -10.72
C LEU A 314 -10.56 23.26 -10.72
N GLU A 315 -9.66 23.33 -11.69
CA GLU A 315 -8.45 22.48 -11.73
C GLU A 315 -7.56 22.75 -10.51
N VAL A 316 -7.24 24.01 -10.23
CA VAL A 316 -6.46 24.40 -9.04
C VAL A 316 -7.17 24.01 -7.75
N GLY A 317 -8.47 24.25 -7.65
CA GLY A 317 -9.28 23.87 -6.49
C GLY A 317 -9.32 22.35 -6.28
N THR A 318 -9.45 21.59 -7.36
CA THR A 318 -9.42 20.12 -7.31
C THR A 318 -8.04 19.61 -6.91
N ALA A 319 -6.95 20.18 -7.42
CA ALA A 319 -5.59 19.81 -7.04
C ALA A 319 -5.37 20.04 -5.54
N ALA A 320 -5.84 21.19 -4.99
CA ALA A 320 -5.79 21.48 -3.57
C ALA A 320 -6.61 20.46 -2.75
N PHE A 321 -7.82 20.15 -3.20
CA PHE A 321 -8.68 19.16 -2.57
C PHE A 321 -8.02 17.77 -2.57
N VAL A 322 -7.48 17.30 -3.70
CA VAL A 322 -6.86 15.98 -3.84
C VAL A 322 -5.62 15.88 -2.94
N ALA A 323 -4.78 16.93 -2.87
CA ALA A 323 -3.63 16.96 -1.97
C ALA A 323 -4.06 16.90 -0.50
N ALA A 324 -5.02 17.74 -0.09
CA ALA A 324 -5.52 17.78 1.28
C ALA A 324 -6.23 16.48 1.69
N ALA A 325 -7.06 15.92 0.81
CA ALA A 325 -7.73 14.64 1.01
C ALA A 325 -6.72 13.49 1.12
N GLY A 326 -5.68 13.47 0.28
CA GLY A 326 -4.58 12.51 0.35
C GLY A 326 -3.86 12.58 1.70
N LEU A 327 -3.47 13.79 2.14
CA LEU A 327 -2.82 13.99 3.43
C LEU A 327 -3.71 13.57 4.60
N ALA A 328 -4.96 14.00 4.63
CA ALA A 328 -5.89 13.68 5.70
C ALA A 328 -6.22 12.17 5.75
N ALA A 329 -6.38 11.52 4.59
CA ALA A 329 -6.57 10.08 4.50
C ALA A 329 -5.32 9.31 4.96
N LEU A 330 -4.12 9.79 4.65
CA LEU A 330 -2.86 9.22 5.11
C LEU A 330 -2.75 9.28 6.64
N ILE A 331 -3.03 10.45 7.23
CA ILE A 331 -3.05 10.64 8.69
C ILE A 331 -4.11 9.73 9.34
N ALA A 332 -5.32 9.65 8.78
CA ALA A 332 -6.37 8.79 9.30
C ALA A 332 -5.99 7.30 9.23
N ALA A 333 -5.39 6.85 8.12
CA ALA A 333 -4.92 5.48 7.93
C ALA A 333 -3.70 5.14 8.81
N ALA A 334 -2.87 6.13 9.17
CA ALA A 334 -1.71 5.94 10.04
C ALA A 334 -2.09 5.68 11.50
N ARG A 335 -3.28 6.09 11.94
CA ARG A 335 -3.72 5.90 13.35
C ARG A 335 -3.76 4.42 13.72
N PRO A 336 -3.30 4.05 14.93
CA PRO A 336 -3.40 2.68 15.41
C PRO A 336 -4.86 2.22 15.48
N GLY A 337 -5.12 0.97 15.12
CA GLY A 337 -6.45 0.38 15.22
C GLY A 337 -6.79 -0.06 16.66
N VAL A 338 -8.07 -0.39 16.91
CA VAL A 338 -8.50 -0.96 18.19
C VAL A 338 -7.93 -2.38 18.32
N PRO A 339 -7.26 -2.73 19.43
CA PRO A 339 -6.89 -4.11 19.70
C PRO A 339 -8.14 -5.00 19.68
N ALA A 340 -8.07 -6.15 19.04
CA ALA A 340 -9.21 -7.07 18.93
C ALA A 340 -9.69 -7.62 20.29
N ALA A 341 -8.89 -7.48 21.32
CA ALA A 341 -9.18 -7.93 22.69
C ALA A 341 -10.22 -7.06 23.42
N ALA A 342 -10.39 -5.79 23.04
CA ALA A 342 -11.28 -4.88 23.77
C ALA A 342 -12.77 -5.20 23.64
N HIS A 343 -13.17 -6.01 22.67
CA HIS A 343 -14.59 -6.35 22.48
C HIS A 343 -15.08 -7.62 23.20
N HIS A 344 -14.17 -8.37 23.84
CA HIS A 344 -14.56 -9.59 24.57
C HIS A 344 -14.59 -9.43 26.09
N THR A 345 -14.03 -8.35 26.63
CA THR A 345 -14.07 -8.10 28.08
C THR A 345 -15.37 -7.46 28.54
N ASP A 346 -16.02 -6.63 27.70
CA ASP A 346 -17.29 -6.00 28.10
C ASP A 346 -18.48 -6.96 28.10
N GLY A 347 -18.41 -8.08 27.36
CA GLY A 347 -19.47 -9.11 27.37
C GLY A 347 -19.26 -10.20 28.43
N VAL A 348 -18.03 -10.41 28.87
CA VAL A 348 -17.73 -11.47 29.88
C VAL A 348 -17.83 -10.92 31.30
N LEU A 349 -17.60 -9.62 31.51
CA LEU A 349 -17.77 -8.98 32.80
C LEU A 349 -19.26 -8.72 33.13
N ALA A 350 -20.14 -8.72 32.15
CA ALA A 350 -21.57 -8.53 32.36
C ALA A 350 -22.34 -9.83 32.73
N TYR A 351 -21.70 -11.00 32.56
CA TYR A 351 -22.37 -12.30 32.86
C TYR A 351 -21.80 -13.03 34.09
N GLY A 352 -20.92 -12.43 34.86
CA GLY A 352 -20.21 -13.09 35.96
C GLY A 352 -20.36 -12.45 37.33
N SER A 353 -21.32 -11.55 37.53
CA SER A 353 -21.56 -10.94 38.86
C SER A 353 -23.01 -11.09 39.24
N ALA A 354 -23.49 -12.32 39.35
CA ALA A 354 -24.62 -12.57 40.22
C ALA A 354 -24.12 -12.44 41.69
N PRO A 355 -24.65 -11.51 42.48
CA PRO A 355 -24.30 -11.42 43.87
C PRO A 355 -24.90 -12.63 44.61
N GLY A 356 -24.09 -13.63 44.92
CA GLY A 356 -24.55 -14.73 45.72
C GLY A 356 -23.96 -16.11 45.47
N GLU A 357 -23.14 -16.35 44.45
CA GLU A 357 -22.49 -17.68 44.36
C GLU A 357 -21.31 -17.78 45.35
N ALA A 358 -21.58 -18.53 46.39
CA ALA A 358 -20.58 -18.95 47.37
C ALA A 358 -19.36 -19.59 46.67
N ARG A 359 -18.17 -19.08 46.94
CA ARG A 359 -16.91 -19.71 46.53
C ARG A 359 -16.98 -21.20 46.86
N PRO A 360 -16.66 -22.08 45.90
CA PRO A 360 -16.59 -23.51 46.22
C PRO A 360 -15.61 -23.71 47.37
N PRO A 361 -15.95 -24.58 48.33
CA PRO A 361 -15.08 -24.83 49.45
C PRO A 361 -13.69 -25.26 48.97
N HIS A 362 -12.65 -24.69 49.56
CA HIS A 362 -11.26 -25.05 49.25
C HIS A 362 -11.11 -26.56 49.22
N ALA A 363 -10.55 -27.08 48.11
CA ALA A 363 -10.17 -28.48 48.08
C ALA A 363 -9.31 -28.82 49.32
N PRO A 364 -9.57 -29.93 50.00
CA PRO A 364 -8.79 -30.33 51.16
C PRO A 364 -7.30 -30.43 50.77
N PRO A 365 -6.38 -30.01 51.63
CA PRO A 365 -4.96 -30.14 51.36
C PRO A 365 -4.60 -31.59 51.06
N PRO A 366 -3.71 -31.87 50.12
CA PRO A 366 -3.30 -33.25 49.83
C PRO A 366 -2.77 -33.92 51.07
N PRO A 367 -3.01 -35.22 51.26
CA PRO A 367 -2.61 -35.92 52.46
C PRO A 367 -1.09 -35.83 52.63
N SER A 368 -0.64 -35.32 53.73
CA SER A 368 0.78 -35.08 54.08
C SER A 368 1.55 -36.35 54.47
N ARG A 369 1.03 -37.53 54.14
CA ARG A 369 1.71 -38.80 54.48
C ARG A 369 2.11 -39.53 53.20
N LEU A 370 3.42 -39.68 53.03
CA LEU A 370 3.98 -40.64 52.09
C LEU A 370 3.54 -42.05 52.52
N PRO A 371 3.27 -42.96 51.57
CA PRO A 371 2.98 -44.36 51.88
C PRO A 371 4.15 -44.96 52.67
N PRO A 372 3.88 -45.77 53.70
CA PRO A 372 4.94 -46.45 54.42
C PRO A 372 5.66 -47.40 53.48
N GLY A 373 6.95 -47.18 53.25
CA GLY A 373 7.77 -48.03 52.40
C GLY A 373 8.71 -47.34 51.39
N TRP A 374 8.87 -46.04 51.47
CA TRP A 374 9.88 -45.30 50.68
C TRP A 374 10.88 -44.65 51.62
#